data_b145ff5932c3418b4054cd2ec43e2c8c
#
_entry.id   b145ff5932c3418b4054cd2ec43e2c8c
#
_cell.length_a   1.000
_cell.length_b   1.000
_cell.length_c   1.000
_cell.angle_alpha   90.00
_cell.angle_beta   90.00
_cell.angle_gamma   90.00
#
_symmetry.space_group_name_H-M   'P 1'
#
loop_
_entity.id
_entity.type
_entity.pdbx_description
1 polymer ?
#
loop_
_entity_poly.entity_id
_entity_poly.type
_entity_poly.pdbx_seq_one_letter_code
_entity_poly.pdbx_strand_id
1 'polypeptide(L)'
;KLLVDAVQSSKFITQKKSRELIHKLEKLVSVYEAKQLQRQVVVTNRNKTINENIYYNIDMIYNGISGDVKIRFQYFSWNIEKEMELRRDGAFYEVSPLVLSWDDENYYMIGYDAEAQLIKHYRVDKMLHIRMSDESREGKEHFKKLDMADYAKKSFGMFRGKETSVK
;
A
#
# COMPACT_ATOMS: atom_id res chain seq x y z
N LYS A 1 -20.79 14.92 -2.94
CA LYS A 1 -20.51 14.87 -1.49
C LYS A 1 -19.75 13.59 -1.14
N LEU A 2 -20.35 12.40 -1.30
CA LEU A 2 -19.72 11.11 -0.92
C LEU A 2 -18.31 10.92 -1.46
N LEU A 3 -17.99 11.33 -2.69
CA LEU A 3 -16.65 11.24 -3.25
C LEU A 3 -15.65 12.14 -2.51
N VAL A 4 -16.06 13.34 -2.12
CA VAL A 4 -15.22 14.25 -1.33
C VAL A 4 -14.96 13.65 0.06
N ASP A 5 -15.99 13.11 0.69
CA ASP A 5 -15.88 12.47 2.00
C ASP A 5 -14.96 11.23 1.93
N ALA A 6 -15.08 10.40 0.88
CA ALA A 6 -14.21 9.24 0.65
C ALA A 6 -12.74 9.66 0.48
N VAL A 7 -12.47 10.71 -0.31
CA VAL A 7 -11.10 11.24 -0.49
C VAL A 7 -10.56 11.81 0.82
N GLN A 8 -11.40 12.53 1.57
CA GLN A 8 -11.01 13.15 2.84
C GLN A 8 -10.71 12.11 3.92
N SER A 9 -11.53 11.07 4.03
CA SER A 9 -11.40 10.02 5.04
C SER A 9 -10.31 9.00 4.73
N SER A 10 -9.85 8.89 3.49
CA SER A 10 -8.85 7.90 3.08
C SER A 10 -7.50 8.12 3.76
N LYS A 11 -6.94 7.06 4.37
CA LYS A 11 -5.62 7.08 5.00
C LYS A 11 -4.48 7.02 3.97
N PHE A 12 -4.70 6.33 2.85
CA PHE A 12 -3.65 6.11 1.85
C PHE A 12 -3.45 7.30 0.89
N ILE A 13 -4.43 8.20 0.77
CA ILE A 13 -4.30 9.41 -0.03
C ILE A 13 -3.61 10.49 0.81
N THR A 14 -2.48 11.01 0.34
CA THR A 14 -1.76 12.08 1.05
C THR A 14 -2.62 13.34 1.21
N GLN A 15 -2.27 14.19 2.17
CA GLN A 15 -3.00 15.44 2.40
C GLN A 15 -2.97 16.36 1.18
N LYS A 16 -1.81 16.44 0.49
CA LYS A 16 -1.64 17.22 -0.74
C LYS A 16 -2.54 16.68 -1.85
N LYS A 17 -2.50 15.37 -2.08
CA LYS A 17 -3.29 14.73 -3.15
C LYS A 17 -4.79 14.81 -2.89
N SER A 18 -5.21 14.72 -1.62
CA SER A 18 -6.61 14.91 -1.25
C SER A 18 -7.12 16.29 -1.64
N ARG A 19 -6.35 17.36 -1.38
CA ARG A 19 -6.73 18.72 -1.77
C ARG A 19 -6.85 18.87 -3.29
N GLU A 20 -5.88 18.32 -4.04
CA GLU A 20 -5.92 18.35 -5.52
C GLU A 20 -7.15 17.63 -6.08
N LEU A 21 -7.47 16.44 -5.55
CA LEU A 21 -8.63 15.64 -5.99
C LEU A 21 -9.94 16.34 -5.65
N ILE A 22 -10.08 16.88 -4.44
CA ILE A 22 -11.26 17.63 -4.03
C ILE A 22 -11.45 18.85 -4.93
N HIS A 23 -10.40 19.61 -5.20
CA HIS A 23 -10.47 20.74 -6.12
C HIS A 23 -10.90 20.36 -7.56
N LYS A 24 -10.47 19.19 -8.03
CA LYS A 24 -10.95 18.66 -9.31
C LYS A 24 -12.42 18.27 -9.26
N LEU A 25 -12.88 17.66 -8.18
CA LEU A 25 -14.29 17.30 -7.99
C LEU A 25 -15.20 18.54 -7.88
N GLU A 26 -14.72 19.60 -7.24
CA GLU A 26 -15.43 20.89 -7.15
C GLU A 26 -15.70 21.51 -8.53
N LYS A 27 -14.80 21.32 -9.50
CA LYS A 27 -14.97 21.83 -10.87
C LYS A 27 -16.06 21.09 -11.69
N LEU A 28 -16.53 19.94 -11.21
CA LEU A 28 -17.58 19.15 -11.84
C LEU A 28 -19.00 19.58 -11.44
N VAL A 29 -19.11 20.51 -10.50
CA VAL A 29 -20.38 20.97 -9.96
C VAL A 29 -20.49 22.50 -10.07
N SER A 30 -21.67 23.05 -9.83
CA SER A 30 -21.87 24.51 -9.81
C SER A 30 -21.06 25.19 -8.70
N VAL A 31 -20.75 26.47 -8.86
CA VAL A 31 -20.03 27.25 -7.84
C VAL A 31 -20.73 27.26 -6.48
N TYR A 32 -22.07 27.22 -6.51
CA TYR A 32 -22.87 27.17 -5.29
C TYR A 32 -22.72 25.82 -4.55
N GLU A 33 -22.79 24.72 -5.29
CA GLU A 33 -22.58 23.36 -4.76
C GLU A 33 -21.16 23.14 -4.29
N ALA A 34 -20.17 23.65 -5.03
CA ALA A 34 -18.75 23.57 -4.65
C ALA A 34 -18.49 24.18 -3.26
N LYS A 35 -19.09 25.35 -2.96
CA LYS A 35 -19.00 25.97 -1.62
C LYS A 35 -19.61 25.11 -0.51
N GLN A 36 -20.62 24.31 -0.81
CA GLN A 36 -21.21 23.38 0.15
C GLN A 36 -20.33 22.15 0.39
N LEU A 37 -19.53 21.72 -0.60
CA LEU A 37 -18.63 20.57 -0.47
C LEU A 37 -17.48 20.81 0.52
N GLN A 38 -17.03 22.06 0.67
CA GLN A 38 -15.91 22.44 1.54
C GLN A 38 -16.20 22.40 3.04
N ARG A 39 -17.46 22.30 3.48
CA ARG A 39 -17.86 22.57 4.86
C ARG A 39 -18.30 21.36 5.69
N GLN A 40 -18.30 20.13 5.18
CA GLN A 40 -19.22 19.15 5.73
C GLN A 40 -18.62 17.97 6.51
N VAL A 41 -17.33 17.65 6.38
CA VAL A 41 -16.77 16.54 7.16
C VAL A 41 -15.44 16.93 7.77
N VAL A 42 -15.40 17.00 9.10
CA VAL A 42 -14.16 17.07 9.86
C VAL A 42 -13.75 15.64 10.19
N VAL A 43 -12.70 15.15 9.52
CA VAL A 43 -12.13 13.85 9.83
C VAL A 43 -11.14 14.02 10.96
N THR A 44 -11.51 13.55 12.15
CA THR A 44 -10.66 13.55 13.33
C THR A 44 -9.85 12.25 13.40
N ASN A 45 -8.61 12.35 13.92
CA ASN A 45 -7.74 11.19 14.24
C ASN A 45 -7.37 10.27 13.07
N ARG A 46 -7.32 10.78 11.83
CA ARG A 46 -6.83 10.03 10.69
C ARG A 46 -5.48 10.55 10.21
N ASN A 47 -4.42 9.79 10.52
CA ASN A 47 -3.10 10.07 9.98
C ASN A 47 -3.05 9.58 8.53
N LYS A 48 -2.95 10.52 7.59
CA LYS A 48 -2.73 10.22 6.17
C LYS A 48 -1.29 9.79 5.93
N THR A 49 -1.07 8.95 4.91
CA THR A 49 0.30 8.65 4.47
C THR A 49 1.04 9.95 4.09
N ILE A 50 2.33 9.97 4.38
CA ILE A 50 3.24 11.06 3.97
C ILE A 50 3.96 10.74 2.65
N ASN A 51 3.86 9.49 2.17
CA ASN A 51 4.55 9.06 0.95
C ASN A 51 3.80 9.55 -0.29
N GLU A 52 4.25 10.67 -0.86
CA GLU A 52 3.68 11.24 -2.09
C GLU A 52 3.86 10.34 -3.32
N ASN A 53 4.77 9.37 -3.26
CA ASN A 53 5.05 8.44 -4.36
C ASN A 53 4.18 7.17 -4.31
N ILE A 54 3.19 7.08 -3.41
CA ILE A 54 2.41 5.85 -3.22
C ILE A 54 1.75 5.37 -4.52
N TYR A 55 1.26 6.27 -5.37
CA TYR A 55 0.65 5.92 -6.66
C TYR A 55 1.69 5.36 -7.62
N TYR A 56 2.86 5.98 -7.69
CA TYR A 56 3.99 5.48 -8.45
C TYR A 56 4.42 4.08 -7.98
N ASN A 57 4.47 3.87 -6.66
CA ASN A 57 4.80 2.56 -6.10
C ASN A 57 3.77 1.50 -6.53
N ILE A 58 2.48 1.83 -6.51
CA ILE A 58 1.41 0.93 -6.95
C ILE A 58 1.59 0.58 -8.44
N ASP A 59 1.81 1.58 -9.30
CA ASP A 59 2.01 1.37 -10.74
C ASP A 59 3.24 0.49 -11.01
N MET A 60 4.36 0.73 -10.31
CA MET A 60 5.56 -0.08 -10.42
C MET A 60 5.33 -1.55 -10.00
N ILE A 61 4.54 -1.78 -8.95
CA ILE A 61 4.17 -3.15 -8.53
C ILE A 61 3.31 -3.83 -9.60
N TYR A 62 2.30 -3.14 -10.14
CA TYR A 62 1.47 -3.67 -11.23
C TYR A 62 2.32 -4.00 -12.47
N ASN A 63 3.25 -3.12 -12.84
CA ASN A 63 4.15 -3.34 -13.96
C ASN A 63 5.08 -4.54 -13.72
N GLY A 64 5.61 -4.71 -12.50
CA GLY A 64 6.40 -5.87 -12.11
C GLY A 64 5.60 -7.18 -12.19
N ILE A 65 4.32 -7.15 -11.75
CA ILE A 65 3.42 -8.31 -11.86
C ILE A 65 3.12 -8.64 -13.32
N SER A 66 2.77 -7.64 -14.13
CA SER A 66 2.40 -7.83 -15.54
C SER A 66 3.59 -8.19 -16.42
N GLY A 67 4.76 -7.60 -16.15
CA GLY A 67 6.00 -7.85 -16.88
C GLY A 67 6.75 -9.10 -16.40
N ASP A 68 6.23 -9.80 -15.38
CA ASP A 68 6.84 -11.00 -14.80
C ASP A 68 8.26 -10.80 -14.28
N VAL A 69 8.55 -9.62 -13.71
CA VAL A 69 9.87 -9.26 -13.19
C VAL A 69 9.82 -8.92 -11.69
N LYS A 70 10.97 -9.11 -11.02
CA LYS A 70 11.16 -8.68 -9.63
C LYS A 70 11.14 -7.15 -9.52
N ILE A 71 10.90 -6.66 -8.32
CA ILE A 71 11.04 -5.25 -7.98
C ILE A 71 12.06 -5.07 -6.87
N ARG A 72 12.73 -3.93 -6.88
CA ARG A 72 13.69 -3.52 -5.86
C ARG A 72 13.19 -2.24 -5.19
N PHE A 73 13.27 -2.19 -3.87
CA PHE A 73 12.84 -1.03 -3.09
C PHE A 73 13.56 -0.98 -1.75
N GLN A 74 13.63 0.21 -1.15
CA GLN A 74 13.97 0.36 0.26
C GLN A 74 12.69 0.36 1.08
N TYR A 75 12.77 -0.10 2.33
CA TYR A 75 11.61 -0.21 3.21
C TYR A 75 11.90 0.47 4.54
N PHE A 76 10.95 1.27 5.05
CA PHE A 76 11.12 1.95 6.31
C PHE A 76 10.11 1.51 7.38
N SER A 77 10.44 1.76 8.62
CA SER A 77 9.56 1.71 9.78
C SER A 77 9.66 3.01 10.56
N TRP A 78 8.66 3.27 11.38
CA TRP A 78 8.71 4.35 12.35
C TRP A 78 9.35 3.82 13.63
N ASN A 79 10.32 4.54 14.19
CA ASN A 79 10.88 4.25 15.50
C ASN A 79 9.96 4.80 16.61
N ILE A 80 10.37 4.67 17.87
CA ILE A 80 9.61 5.09 19.05
C ILE A 80 9.44 6.62 19.08
N GLU A 81 10.41 7.35 18.58
CA GLU A 81 10.43 8.80 18.45
C GLU A 81 9.58 9.30 17.26
N LYS A 82 8.95 8.39 16.52
CA LYS A 82 8.18 8.67 15.28
C LYS A 82 9.05 9.24 14.15
N GLU A 83 10.31 8.88 14.12
CA GLU A 83 11.21 9.17 13.02
C GLU A 83 11.24 8.01 12.03
N MET A 84 11.45 8.32 10.75
CA MET A 84 11.51 7.33 9.69
C MET A 84 12.89 6.66 9.70
N GLU A 85 12.91 5.35 9.90
CA GLU A 85 14.12 4.54 9.93
C GLU A 85 14.11 3.51 8.80
N LEU A 86 15.16 3.51 7.97
CA LEU A 86 15.31 2.50 6.92
C LEU A 86 15.66 1.15 7.52
N ARG A 87 14.94 0.12 7.13
CA ARG A 87 15.23 -1.25 7.53
C ARG A 87 16.44 -1.80 6.76
N ARG A 88 17.14 -2.77 7.34
CA ARG A 88 18.38 -3.38 6.79
C ARG A 88 19.45 -2.33 6.47
N ASP A 89 19.60 -1.32 7.32
CA ASP A 89 20.58 -0.24 7.12
C ASP A 89 20.47 0.45 5.75
N GLY A 90 19.26 0.53 5.21
CA GLY A 90 18.99 1.11 3.91
C GLY A 90 19.25 0.20 2.72
N ALA A 91 19.59 -1.08 2.92
CA ALA A 91 19.72 -2.03 1.82
C ALA A 91 18.43 -2.23 1.05
N PHE A 92 18.54 -2.46 -0.25
CA PHE A 92 17.40 -2.75 -1.10
C PHE A 92 16.87 -4.17 -0.85
N TYR A 93 15.56 -4.28 -0.76
CA TYR A 93 14.84 -5.54 -0.89
C TYR A 93 14.70 -5.85 -2.37
N GLU A 94 14.85 -7.10 -2.76
CA GLU A 94 14.54 -7.61 -4.08
C GLU A 94 13.50 -8.72 -3.94
N VAL A 95 12.30 -8.47 -4.47
CA VAL A 95 11.13 -9.30 -4.18
C VAL A 95 10.36 -9.56 -5.47
N SER A 96 9.84 -10.77 -5.61
CA SER A 96 8.90 -11.16 -6.67
C SER A 96 7.49 -10.72 -6.27
N PRO A 97 6.91 -9.63 -6.83
CA PRO A 97 5.56 -9.21 -6.50
C PRO A 97 4.55 -10.22 -7.03
N LEU A 98 3.63 -10.68 -6.20
CA LEU A 98 2.63 -11.69 -6.56
C LEU A 98 1.25 -11.06 -6.74
N VAL A 99 0.82 -10.26 -5.77
CA VAL A 99 -0.49 -9.58 -5.80
C VAL A 99 -0.47 -8.32 -4.94
N LEU A 100 -1.31 -7.35 -5.29
CA LEU A 100 -1.68 -6.24 -4.43
C LEU A 100 -2.98 -6.59 -3.70
N SER A 101 -2.98 -6.42 -2.39
CA SER A 101 -4.14 -6.56 -1.52
C SER A 101 -4.49 -5.22 -0.87
N TRP A 102 -5.78 -5.04 -0.59
CA TRP A 102 -6.30 -3.90 0.16
C TRP A 102 -6.81 -4.38 1.51
N ASP A 103 -6.24 -3.86 2.60
CA ASP A 103 -6.66 -4.17 3.95
C ASP A 103 -6.48 -2.96 4.88
N ASP A 104 -7.42 -2.74 5.78
CA ASP A 104 -7.47 -1.60 6.72
C ASP A 104 -7.04 -0.26 6.08
N GLU A 105 -7.62 0.04 4.93
CA GLU A 105 -7.37 1.28 4.16
C GLU A 105 -5.90 1.46 3.71
N ASN A 106 -5.14 0.37 3.57
CA ASN A 106 -3.78 0.37 3.06
C ASN A 106 -3.60 -0.64 1.93
N TYR A 107 -2.71 -0.31 1.00
CA TYR A 107 -2.23 -1.28 0.02
C TYR A 107 -1.09 -2.11 0.60
N TYR A 108 -1.18 -3.40 0.41
CA TYR A 108 -0.14 -4.37 0.72
C TYR A 108 0.30 -5.09 -0.54
N MET A 109 1.58 -5.11 -0.80
CA MET A 109 2.17 -6.03 -1.76
C MET A 109 2.46 -7.35 -1.06
N ILE A 110 1.85 -8.41 -1.55
CA ILE A 110 2.21 -9.78 -1.18
C ILE A 110 3.25 -10.22 -2.20
N GLY A 111 4.43 -10.58 -1.73
CA GLY A 111 5.55 -10.94 -2.59
C GLY A 111 6.38 -12.08 -2.02
N TYR A 112 7.04 -12.82 -2.91
CA TYR A 112 7.99 -13.87 -2.55
C TYR A 112 9.38 -13.28 -2.42
N ASP A 113 9.96 -13.42 -1.25
CA ASP A 113 11.34 -13.06 -0.92
C ASP A 113 12.21 -14.31 -1.09
N ALA A 114 12.99 -14.37 -2.16
CA ALA A 114 13.80 -15.54 -2.51
C ALA A 114 14.96 -15.76 -1.52
N GLU A 115 15.50 -14.68 -0.93
CA GLU A 115 16.55 -14.78 0.09
C GLU A 115 16.04 -15.49 1.35
N ALA A 116 14.81 -15.15 1.78
CA ALA A 116 14.19 -15.74 2.95
C ALA A 116 13.37 -17.00 2.61
N GLN A 117 13.14 -17.32 1.32
CA GLN A 117 12.26 -18.37 0.83
C GLN A 117 10.83 -18.32 1.42
N LEU A 118 10.30 -17.13 1.60
CA LEU A 118 9.02 -16.89 2.23
C LEU A 118 8.17 -15.89 1.46
N ILE A 119 6.85 -16.06 1.53
CA ILE A 119 5.89 -15.02 1.16
C ILE A 119 5.83 -13.98 2.29
N LYS A 120 6.03 -12.73 1.95
CA LYS A 120 6.01 -11.59 2.86
C LYS A 120 5.00 -10.54 2.42
N HIS A 121 4.55 -9.75 3.37
CA HIS A 121 3.67 -8.61 3.15
C HIS A 121 4.43 -7.30 3.36
N TYR A 122 4.27 -6.40 2.42
CA TYR A 122 4.90 -5.09 2.48
C TYR A 122 3.85 -4.01 2.28
N ARG A 123 3.71 -3.11 3.23
CA ARG A 123 2.86 -1.93 3.06
C ARG A 123 3.46 -1.02 1.98
N VAL A 124 2.66 -0.67 0.98
CA VAL A 124 3.15 0.08 -0.18
C VAL A 124 3.53 1.52 0.18
N ASP A 125 2.87 2.11 1.17
CA ASP A 125 3.18 3.45 1.69
C ASP A 125 4.55 3.53 2.38
N LYS A 126 5.12 2.38 2.80
CA LYS A 126 6.45 2.28 3.43
C LYS A 126 7.57 1.94 2.45
N MET A 127 7.29 1.84 1.16
CA MET A 127 8.29 1.60 0.13
C MET A 127 8.85 2.91 -0.40
N LEU A 128 10.17 2.95 -0.55
CA LEU A 128 10.91 4.07 -1.13
C LEU A 128 11.77 3.57 -2.28
N HIS A 129 12.05 4.45 -3.25
CA HIS A 129 12.98 4.22 -4.35
C HIS A 129 12.68 2.92 -5.13
N ILE A 130 11.39 2.62 -5.33
CA ILE A 130 10.95 1.43 -6.03
C ILE A 130 11.38 1.47 -7.50
N ARG A 131 11.83 0.32 -8.02
CA ARG A 131 12.20 0.13 -9.42
C ARG A 131 12.03 -1.32 -9.84
N MET A 132 11.83 -1.58 -11.11
CA MET A 132 11.84 -2.93 -11.66
C MET A 132 13.27 -3.47 -11.68
N SER A 133 13.41 -4.77 -11.51
CA SER A 133 14.65 -5.54 -11.73
C SER A 133 14.63 -6.14 -13.13
N ASP A 134 15.79 -6.54 -13.64
CA ASP A 134 15.90 -7.31 -14.87
C ASP A 134 15.66 -8.82 -14.65
N GLU A 135 15.49 -9.23 -13.39
CA GLU A 135 15.29 -10.64 -13.03
C GLU A 135 13.80 -11.03 -13.09
N SER A 136 13.53 -12.24 -13.59
CA SER A 136 12.20 -12.83 -13.61
C SER A 136 11.69 -13.17 -12.21
N ARG A 137 10.38 -13.13 -12.03
CA ARG A 137 9.75 -13.48 -10.74
C ARG A 137 9.89 -14.97 -10.43
N GLU A 138 10.08 -15.26 -9.17
CA GLU A 138 10.13 -16.59 -8.56
C GLU A 138 8.93 -16.80 -7.60
N GLY A 139 8.76 -18.03 -7.12
CA GLY A 139 7.82 -18.37 -6.06
C GLY A 139 6.34 -18.41 -6.46
N LYS A 140 6.00 -18.41 -7.74
CA LYS A 140 4.61 -18.49 -8.23
C LYS A 140 3.88 -19.76 -7.76
N GLU A 141 4.60 -20.86 -7.62
CA GLU A 141 4.08 -22.14 -7.14
C GLU A 141 3.64 -22.08 -5.68
N HIS A 142 4.31 -21.27 -4.86
CA HIS A 142 3.90 -21.04 -3.46
C HIS A 142 2.60 -20.26 -3.39
N PHE A 143 2.38 -19.35 -4.35
CA PHE A 143 1.17 -18.54 -4.42
C PHE A 143 -0.04 -19.33 -4.95
N LYS A 144 0.15 -20.19 -5.95
CA LYS A 144 -0.92 -21.04 -6.51
C LYS A 144 -1.58 -21.96 -5.48
N LYS A 145 -0.84 -22.32 -4.43
CA LYS A 145 -1.34 -23.15 -3.31
C LYS A 145 -2.10 -22.35 -2.25
N LEU A 146 -2.10 -21.01 -2.33
CA LEU A 146 -2.78 -20.14 -1.38
C LEU A 146 -4.18 -19.82 -1.89
N ASP A 147 -5.21 -20.26 -1.15
CA ASP A 147 -6.53 -19.69 -1.30
C ASP A 147 -6.49 -18.27 -0.73
N MET A 148 -6.58 -17.27 -1.61
CA MET A 148 -6.47 -15.85 -1.21
C MET A 148 -7.57 -15.42 -0.26
N ALA A 149 -8.77 -16.00 -0.34
CA ALA A 149 -9.88 -15.68 0.56
C ALA A 149 -9.60 -16.23 1.98
N ASP A 150 -9.09 -17.44 2.07
CA ASP A 150 -8.67 -18.04 3.32
C ASP A 150 -7.41 -17.39 3.88
N TYR A 151 -6.49 -17.01 3.01
CA TYR A 151 -5.25 -16.35 3.39
C TYR A 151 -5.50 -14.96 4.00
N ALA A 152 -6.37 -14.16 3.39
CA ALA A 152 -6.77 -12.86 3.91
C ALA A 152 -7.48 -12.96 5.27
N LYS A 153 -8.33 -13.98 5.47
CA LYS A 153 -9.01 -14.22 6.75
C LYS A 153 -8.07 -14.65 7.87
N LYS A 154 -7.00 -15.38 7.54
CA LYS A 154 -6.01 -15.91 8.50
C LYS A 154 -4.91 -14.92 8.84
N SER A 155 -4.76 -13.85 8.07
CA SER A 155 -3.73 -12.82 8.26
C SER A 155 -4.32 -11.61 8.95
N PHE A 156 -4.30 -11.57 10.29
CA PHE A 156 -4.74 -10.39 11.03
C PHE A 156 -3.79 -9.22 10.78
N GLY A 157 -4.30 -8.11 10.22
CA GLY A 157 -3.51 -6.92 9.89
C GLY A 157 -2.33 -7.24 8.95
N MET A 158 -2.47 -8.27 8.09
CA MET A 158 -1.41 -8.77 7.19
C MET A 158 -0.12 -9.23 7.91
N PHE A 159 -0.18 -9.54 9.20
CA PHE A 159 0.91 -10.20 9.92
C PHE A 159 0.74 -11.72 9.86
N ARG A 160 1.81 -12.42 9.50
CA ARG A 160 1.85 -13.88 9.49
C ARG A 160 2.26 -14.41 10.87
N GLY A 161 1.44 -15.27 11.46
CA GLY A 161 1.75 -16.03 12.67
C GLY A 161 1.71 -17.54 12.45
N LYS A 162 2.10 -18.35 13.46
CA LYS A 162 1.83 -19.78 13.46
C LYS A 162 0.33 -20.02 13.64
N GLU A 163 -0.26 -20.86 12.80
CA GLU A 163 -1.64 -21.32 13.02
C GLU A 163 -1.70 -22.12 14.31
N THR A 164 -2.58 -21.71 15.22
CA THR A 164 -2.87 -22.43 16.45
C THR A 164 -4.39 -22.61 16.56
N SER A 165 -4.82 -23.84 16.64
CA SER A 165 -6.23 -24.16 16.90
C SER A 165 -6.50 -23.99 18.40
N VAL A 166 -7.39 -23.05 18.75
CA VAL A 166 -7.91 -22.91 20.12
C VAL A 166 -9.18 -23.75 20.20
N LYS A 167 -9.18 -24.76 21.07
CA LYS A 167 -10.38 -25.56 21.37
C LYS A 167 -11.20 -24.88 22.47
#